data_038be97de7fae99c7890765ccb208588
#
_entry.id   038be97de7fae99c7890765ccb208588
#
_cell.length_a   1.000
_cell.length_b   1.000
_cell.length_c   1.000
_cell.angle_alpha   90.00
_cell.angle_beta   90.00
_cell.angle_gamma   90.00
#
_symmetry.space_group_name_H-M   'P 1'
#
loop_
_entity.id
_entity.type
_entity.pdbx_description
1 polymer ?
#
loop_
_entity_poly.entity_id
_entity_poly.type
_entity_poly.pdbx_seq_one_letter_code
_entity_poly.pdbx_strand_id
1 'polypeptide(L)'
;MENYGWSIELNPGYVLIIGNAPDAHIQLDSAYGRAVRVGLQVKDDISCAMLSEYSSSYNTLVNGKSIQRIATVKNHDFISIGDFTAYYNNGKIFFDYGAIRTNGVEVRPESLDIHTT
;
A
#
# COMPACT_ATOMS: atom_id res chain seq x y z
N MET A 1 4.69 5.69 18.22
CA MET A 1 3.42 6.07 17.60
C MET A 1 3.65 6.57 16.19
N GLU A 2 2.87 6.10 15.27
CA GLU A 2 2.92 6.58 13.91
C GLU A 2 1.60 7.23 13.54
N ASN A 3 1.69 8.24 12.70
CA ASN A 3 0.53 9.00 12.29
C ASN A 3 0.54 9.12 10.77
N TYR A 4 -0.41 8.44 10.14
CA TYR A 4 -0.56 8.48 8.68
C TYR A 4 -1.63 9.51 8.36
N GLY A 5 -1.26 10.52 7.59
CA GLY A 5 -2.14 11.66 7.34
C GLY A 5 -3.08 11.50 6.16
N TRP A 6 -3.00 10.41 5.40
CA TRP A 6 -3.71 10.26 4.13
C TRP A 6 -4.21 8.84 3.97
N SER A 7 -5.29 8.69 3.22
CA SER A 7 -5.84 7.37 2.94
C SER A 7 -6.36 7.25 1.51
N ILE A 8 -6.39 6.01 1.03
CA ILE A 8 -7.06 5.63 -0.21
C ILE A 8 -8.01 4.50 0.13
N GLU A 9 -9.26 4.64 -0.32
CA GLU A 9 -10.25 3.58 -0.17
C GLU A 9 -10.15 2.61 -1.33
N LEU A 10 -10.11 1.32 -1.02
CA LEU A 10 -10.01 0.26 -2.01
C LEU A 10 -11.41 -0.26 -2.31
N ASN A 11 -11.92 0.04 -3.49
CA ASN A 11 -13.21 -0.48 -3.91
C ASN A 11 -13.08 -1.96 -4.25
N PRO A 12 -14.04 -2.81 -3.82
CA PRO A 12 -13.97 -4.24 -4.13
C PRO A 12 -13.82 -4.50 -5.63
N GLY A 13 -12.93 -5.41 -5.98
CA GLY A 13 -12.64 -5.76 -7.36
C GLY A 13 -11.64 -4.87 -8.05
N TYR A 14 -11.30 -3.73 -7.47
CA TYR A 14 -10.36 -2.78 -8.05
C TYR A 14 -8.96 -3.09 -7.55
N VAL A 15 -8.00 -3.10 -8.47
CA VAL A 15 -6.60 -3.35 -8.10
C VAL A 15 -5.87 -2.03 -8.00
N LEU A 16 -5.38 -1.72 -6.81
CA LEU A 16 -4.54 -0.56 -6.60
C LEU A 16 -3.10 -0.95 -6.92
N ILE A 17 -2.48 -0.25 -7.86
CA ILE A 17 -1.11 -0.51 -8.27
C ILE A 17 -0.17 0.45 -7.56
N ILE A 18 0.83 -0.11 -6.91
CA ILE A 18 1.90 0.63 -6.25
C ILE A 18 3.19 0.29 -6.97
N GLY A 19 3.90 1.29 -7.47
CA GLY A 19 5.10 1.04 -8.21
C GLY A 19 5.79 2.31 -8.66
N ASN A 20 6.90 2.16 -9.39
CA ASN A 20 7.66 3.30 -9.87
C ASN A 20 7.42 3.62 -11.35
N ALA A 21 6.49 2.95 -11.99
CA ALA A 21 6.08 3.29 -13.35
C ALA A 21 5.11 4.48 -13.32
N PRO A 22 5.07 5.29 -14.40
CA PRO A 22 4.21 6.48 -14.43
C PRO A 22 2.70 6.19 -14.31
N ASP A 23 2.28 4.97 -14.64
CA ASP A 23 0.87 4.58 -14.59
C ASP A 23 0.44 4.00 -13.24
N ALA A 24 1.35 3.89 -12.28
CA ALA A 24 0.99 3.38 -10.96
C ALA A 24 0.06 4.35 -10.24
N HIS A 25 -0.89 3.83 -9.49
CA HIS A 25 -1.80 4.66 -8.70
C HIS A 25 -1.06 5.35 -7.55
N ILE A 26 -0.20 4.62 -6.87
CA ILE A 26 0.77 5.20 -5.94
C ILE A 26 2.12 5.08 -6.61
N GLN A 27 2.70 6.21 -6.97
CA GLN A 27 3.94 6.24 -7.70
C GLN A 27 5.10 6.45 -6.74
N LEU A 28 5.95 5.43 -6.65
CA LEU A 28 7.16 5.49 -5.83
C LEU A 28 8.25 6.28 -6.55
N ASP A 29 9.21 6.76 -5.78
CA ASP A 29 10.29 7.55 -6.33
C ASP A 29 11.11 6.74 -7.32
N SER A 30 11.39 7.34 -8.48
CA SER A 30 12.23 6.74 -9.50
C SER A 30 13.67 6.50 -9.03
N ALA A 31 14.09 7.12 -7.94
CA ALA A 31 15.40 6.88 -7.35
C ALA A 31 15.59 5.43 -6.90
N TYR A 32 14.52 4.65 -6.81
CA TYR A 32 14.62 3.22 -6.58
C TYR A 32 15.37 2.50 -7.70
N GLY A 33 15.42 3.07 -8.89
CA GLY A 33 16.29 2.64 -9.97
C GLY A 33 15.93 1.33 -10.63
N ARG A 34 14.97 0.58 -10.13
CA ARG A 34 14.56 -0.72 -10.68
C ARG A 34 13.05 -0.85 -10.64
N ALA A 35 12.55 -1.74 -11.48
CA ALA A 35 11.12 -1.92 -11.61
C ALA A 35 10.51 -2.45 -10.31
N VAL A 36 9.47 -1.77 -9.85
CA VAL A 36 8.65 -2.19 -8.72
C VAL A 36 7.20 -2.08 -9.16
N ARG A 37 6.45 -3.17 -9.01
CA ARG A 37 5.03 -3.16 -9.31
C ARG A 37 4.32 -4.16 -8.41
N VAL A 38 3.43 -3.67 -7.59
CA VAL A 38 2.70 -4.45 -6.60
C VAL A 38 1.23 -4.06 -6.71
N GLY A 39 0.34 -5.04 -6.62
CA GLY A 39 -1.10 -4.80 -6.65
C GLY A 39 -1.74 -5.14 -5.32
N LEU A 40 -2.70 -4.34 -4.89
CA LEU A 40 -3.47 -4.58 -3.69
C LEU A 40 -4.94 -4.58 -4.06
N GLN A 41 -5.65 -5.66 -3.74
CA GLN A 41 -7.04 -5.83 -4.14
C GLN A 41 -7.88 -6.37 -3.01
N VAL A 42 -8.99 -5.68 -2.73
CA VAL A 42 -10.06 -6.20 -1.88
C VAL A 42 -11.06 -6.90 -2.80
N LYS A 43 -11.44 -8.13 -2.47
CA LYS A 43 -12.46 -8.84 -3.26
C LYS A 43 -13.86 -8.58 -2.70
N ASP A 44 -14.23 -9.28 -1.65
CA ASP A 44 -15.56 -9.14 -1.06
C ASP A 44 -15.50 -8.63 0.36
N ASP A 45 -14.56 -9.15 1.12
CA ASP A 45 -14.43 -8.92 2.54
C ASP A 45 -13.38 -7.87 2.79
N ILE A 46 -13.79 -6.69 3.25
CA ILE A 46 -12.87 -5.58 3.48
C ILE A 46 -11.95 -5.81 4.67
N SER A 47 -12.16 -6.87 5.45
CA SER A 47 -11.25 -7.19 6.55
C SER A 47 -9.91 -7.73 6.04
N CYS A 48 -9.80 -8.04 4.76
CA CYS A 48 -8.56 -8.50 4.17
C CYS A 48 -8.44 -8.09 2.72
N ALA A 49 -7.21 -8.06 2.24
CA ALA A 49 -6.89 -7.75 0.85
C ALA A 49 -5.82 -8.71 0.36
N MET A 50 -5.73 -8.89 -0.94
CA MET A 50 -4.69 -9.68 -1.55
C MET A 50 -3.59 -8.75 -2.07
N LEU A 51 -2.37 -9.00 -1.64
CA LEU A 51 -1.19 -8.28 -2.09
C LEU A 51 -0.44 -9.16 -3.06
N SER A 52 -0.25 -8.68 -4.28
CA SER A 52 0.44 -9.43 -5.34
C SER A 52 1.68 -8.66 -5.78
N GLU A 53 2.81 -9.33 -5.80
CA GLU A 53 4.06 -8.74 -6.27
C GLU A 53 4.28 -9.16 -7.72
N TYR A 54 4.15 -8.21 -8.65
CA TYR A 54 4.34 -8.48 -10.07
C TYR A 54 5.81 -8.38 -10.46
N SER A 55 6.49 -7.38 -9.94
CA SER A 55 7.94 -7.27 -10.06
C SER A 55 8.43 -6.40 -8.93
N SER A 56 9.55 -6.78 -8.34
CA SER A 56 10.12 -5.96 -7.27
C SER A 56 11.59 -6.28 -7.11
N SER A 57 12.39 -5.23 -7.12
CA SER A 57 13.80 -5.31 -6.77
C SER A 57 14.02 -5.11 -5.28
N TYR A 58 12.96 -4.76 -4.57
CA TYR A 58 12.96 -4.62 -3.12
C TYR A 58 12.00 -5.64 -2.54
N ASN A 59 12.31 -6.10 -1.36
CA ASN A 59 11.39 -6.99 -0.68
C ASN A 59 10.10 -6.24 -0.36
N THR A 60 8.98 -6.85 -0.72
CA THR A 60 7.68 -6.42 -0.25
C THR A 60 7.44 -7.14 1.07
N LEU A 61 7.15 -6.37 2.11
CA LEU A 61 7.01 -6.93 3.45
C LEU A 61 5.61 -6.71 3.96
N VAL A 62 5.10 -7.70 4.68
CA VAL A 62 3.89 -7.55 5.48
C VAL A 62 4.28 -7.80 6.92
N ASN A 63 4.12 -6.80 7.76
CA ASN A 63 4.54 -6.83 9.16
C ASN A 63 6.02 -7.25 9.31
N GLY A 64 6.85 -6.75 8.41
CA GLY A 64 8.29 -7.01 8.45
C GLY A 64 8.73 -8.33 7.85
N LYS A 65 7.82 -9.14 7.30
CA LYS A 65 8.16 -10.42 6.69
C LYS A 65 8.00 -10.35 5.19
N SER A 66 8.99 -10.85 4.45
CA SER A 66 8.93 -10.91 3.00
C SER A 66 7.78 -11.79 2.55
N ILE A 67 7.03 -11.31 1.58
CA ILE A 67 6.00 -12.13 0.96
C ILE A 67 6.63 -12.96 -0.15
N GLN A 68 5.92 -14.03 -0.53
CA GLN A 68 6.33 -14.91 -1.61
C GLN A 68 5.37 -14.73 -2.77
N ARG A 69 5.47 -13.58 -3.42
CA ARG A 69 4.69 -13.15 -4.59
C ARG A 69 3.24 -12.79 -4.28
N ILE A 70 2.59 -13.51 -3.38
CA ILE A 70 1.20 -13.24 -2.99
C ILE A 70 1.10 -13.41 -1.49
N ALA A 71 0.39 -12.48 -0.85
CA ALA A 71 0.11 -12.57 0.58
C ALA A 71 -1.26 -11.99 0.86
N THR A 72 -1.89 -12.47 1.92
CA THR A 72 -3.10 -11.87 2.44
C THR A 72 -2.72 -10.81 3.46
N VAL A 73 -3.29 -9.61 3.29
CA VAL A 73 -3.13 -8.49 4.22
C VAL A 73 -4.43 -8.38 5.00
N LYS A 74 -4.33 -8.32 6.30
CA LYS A 74 -5.49 -8.24 7.19
C LYS A 74 -5.55 -6.88 7.86
N ASN A 75 -6.66 -6.59 8.50
CA ASN A 75 -6.78 -5.36 9.29
C ASN A 75 -5.62 -5.23 10.25
N HIS A 76 -5.07 -4.03 10.32
CA HIS A 76 -3.95 -3.66 11.20
C HIS A 76 -2.59 -4.15 10.72
N ASP A 77 -2.51 -4.70 9.51
CA ASP A 77 -1.22 -5.08 8.95
C ASP A 77 -0.51 -3.89 8.32
N PHE A 78 0.82 -3.92 8.39
CA PHE A 78 1.67 -2.93 7.76
C PHE A 78 2.27 -3.51 6.49
N ILE A 79 2.28 -2.73 5.42
CA ILE A 79 2.89 -3.10 4.15
C ILE A 79 4.08 -2.18 3.94
N SER A 80 5.22 -2.75 3.57
CA SER A 80 6.42 -1.97 3.27
C SER A 80 7.00 -2.38 1.93
N ILE A 81 7.36 -1.38 1.14
CA ILE A 81 8.02 -1.57 -0.16
C ILE A 81 9.15 -0.54 -0.20
N GLY A 82 10.39 -0.97 0.04
CA GLY A 82 11.48 -0.02 0.22
C GLY A 82 11.16 0.92 1.38
N ASP A 83 11.20 2.21 1.15
CA ASP A 83 10.90 3.22 2.16
C ASP A 83 9.42 3.54 2.29
N PHE A 84 8.60 3.04 1.38
CA PHE A 84 7.16 3.27 1.43
C PHE A 84 6.54 2.34 2.46
N THR A 85 5.73 2.90 3.35
CA THR A 85 5.02 2.14 4.37
C THR A 85 3.55 2.54 4.36
N ALA A 86 2.67 1.55 4.44
CA ALA A 86 1.24 1.77 4.51
C ALA A 86 0.63 0.87 5.57
N TYR A 87 -0.53 1.27 6.05
CA TYR A 87 -1.28 0.55 7.08
C TYR A 87 -2.65 0.22 6.51
N TYR A 88 -3.04 -1.05 6.60
CA TYR A 88 -4.31 -1.51 6.07
C TYR A 88 -5.36 -1.62 7.17
N ASN A 89 -6.55 -1.08 6.92
CA ASN A 89 -7.68 -1.25 7.83
C ASN A 89 -9.00 -1.08 7.09
N ASN A 90 -9.83 -2.09 7.15
CA ASN A 90 -11.21 -2.07 6.63
C ASN A 90 -11.33 -1.49 5.22
N GLY A 91 -10.54 -2.01 4.30
CA GLY A 91 -10.62 -1.60 2.89
C GLY A 91 -9.92 -0.29 2.58
N LYS A 92 -9.17 0.25 3.51
CA LYS A 92 -8.41 1.49 3.28
C LYS A 92 -6.95 1.25 3.56
N ILE A 93 -6.10 1.94 2.81
CA ILE A 93 -4.70 2.05 3.17
C ILE A 93 -4.41 3.48 3.61
N PHE A 94 -3.62 3.59 4.65
CA PHE A 94 -3.21 4.85 5.25
C PHE A 94 -1.71 5.02 5.04
N PHE A 95 -1.26 6.21 4.70
CA PHE A 95 0.14 6.42 4.36
C PHE A 95 0.51 7.88 4.56
N ASP A 96 1.82 8.14 4.55
CA ASP A 96 2.37 9.48 4.55
C ASP A 96 2.58 9.91 3.10
N TYR A 97 1.92 10.98 2.70
CA TYR A 97 1.91 11.45 1.32
C TYR A 97 3.20 12.18 0.91
N GLY A 98 4.10 12.44 1.84
CA GLY A 98 5.18 13.42 1.66
C GLY A 98 6.07 13.24 0.43
N ALA A 99 6.42 12.01 0.06
CA ALA A 99 7.42 11.76 -0.98
C ALA A 99 6.89 10.95 -2.16
N ILE A 100 5.59 10.81 -2.29
CA ILE A 100 5.00 9.99 -3.36
C ILE A 100 4.01 10.80 -4.19
N ARG A 101 3.69 10.29 -5.36
CA ARG A 101 2.66 10.84 -6.25
C ARG A 101 1.55 9.82 -6.42
N THR A 102 0.36 10.28 -6.76
CA THR A 102 -0.78 9.41 -7.01
C THR A 102 -1.41 9.78 -8.34
N ASN A 103 -1.98 8.77 -9.01
CA ASN A 103 -2.66 8.91 -10.29
C ASN A 103 -4.00 8.20 -10.25
N GLY A 104 -5.06 8.89 -10.63
CA GLY A 104 -6.35 8.26 -10.88
C GLY A 104 -7.04 7.68 -9.65
N VAL A 105 -6.60 8.05 -8.46
CA VAL A 105 -7.24 7.60 -7.23
C VAL A 105 -7.53 8.82 -6.36
N GLU A 106 -8.60 8.72 -5.60
CA GLU A 106 -8.95 9.76 -4.65
C GLU A 106 -8.16 9.54 -3.37
N VAL A 107 -7.37 10.55 -3.00
CA VAL A 107 -6.60 10.54 -1.77
C VAL A 107 -7.26 11.49 -0.79
N ARG A 108 -7.58 11.02 0.39
CA ARG A 108 -8.26 11.82 1.40
C ARG A 108 -7.33 12.11 2.56
N PRO A 109 -7.32 13.36 3.04
CA PRO A 109 -6.62 13.63 4.29
C PRO A 109 -7.38 12.95 5.43
N GLU A 110 -6.66 12.20 6.21
CA GLU A 110 -7.22 11.51 7.36
C GLU A 110 -6.20 11.50 8.47
N SER A 111 -6.67 11.75 9.67
CA SER A 111 -5.82 11.61 10.84
C SER A 111 -6.10 10.24 11.44
N LEU A 112 -5.12 9.36 11.33
CA LEU A 112 -5.21 8.04 11.93
C LEU A 112 -4.08 7.91 12.94
N ASP A 113 -4.45 7.79 14.18
CA ASP A 113 -3.52 7.49 15.24
C ASP A 113 -3.58 5.98 15.49
N ILE A 114 -2.55 5.27 15.04
CA ILE A 114 -2.49 3.83 15.21
C ILE A 114 -1.81 3.44 16.51
N HIS A 115 -1.53 4.40 17.34
CA HIS A 115 -1.05 4.15 18.68
C HIS A 115 -2.19 3.53 19.48
N THR A 116 -2.06 2.27 19.76
CA THR A 116 -3.07 1.57 20.54
C THR A 116 -2.70 1.65 22.00
N THR A 117 -3.66 1.98 22.74
CA THR A 117 -3.54 1.98 24.19
C THR A 117 -4.13 0.71 24.76
#